data_3893ed86d62b016af5514467820b3fd4
#
_entry.id   3893ed86d62b016af5514467820b3fd4
#
_cell.length_a   1.000
_cell.length_b   1.000
_cell.length_c   1.000
_cell.angle_alpha   90.00
_cell.angle_beta   90.00
_cell.angle_gamma   90.00
#
_symmetry.space_group_name_H-M   'P 1'
#
loop_
_entity.id
_entity.type
_entity.pdbx_description
1 polymer ?
#
loop_
_entity_poly.entity_id
_entity_poly.type
_entity_poly.pdbx_seq_one_letter_code
_entity_poly.pdbx_strand_id
1 'polypeptide(L)'
;MKIKNNGLSDSTLATVSHKLNQIAKIANLLDPEEVKTYIANAKISNHSKQKLANCYNYFAKYNGLKWEKPKYKWERKIPIIPTTQNIDKVISATGRKYATIFTILKETGLETKELETTNRTGIDAERGIISAQGCKGHNSRTIKLCPKTADMLRAYLEKWKANKPFPCARRMGEQWRRNRNRLADKLNEPQLKNIPLRNLRHYFATRTYDRTKDILLVKQLLGHKKLETTMFYTQLVTFTEDEEYTTKATTDSKEAQSLLDHNFTYQLTTPDGIMLFRKRK
;
A
#
# COMPACT_ATOMS: atom_id res chain seq x y z
N MET A 1 14.59 -21.94 -18.59
CA MET A 1 15.87 -21.26 -18.48
C MET A 1 16.05 -20.10 -19.47
N LYS A 2 15.78 -20.23 -20.75
CA LYS A 2 15.97 -19.17 -21.78
C LYS A 2 15.08 -17.91 -21.62
N ILE A 3 13.88 -18.00 -21.01
CA ILE A 3 13.03 -16.82 -20.75
C ILE A 3 13.65 -15.88 -19.70
N LYS A 4 14.52 -16.41 -18.81
CA LYS A 4 15.25 -15.62 -17.80
C LYS A 4 16.28 -14.69 -18.47
N ASN A 5 16.83 -15.10 -19.59
CA ASN A 5 17.83 -14.33 -20.35
C ASN A 5 17.22 -13.04 -20.98
N ASN A 6 15.89 -12.91 -21.00
CA ASN A 6 15.19 -11.72 -21.49
C ASN A 6 14.90 -10.68 -20.40
N GLY A 7 15.59 -10.76 -19.25
CA GLY A 7 15.50 -9.75 -18.18
C GLY A 7 14.22 -9.82 -17.33
N LEU A 8 13.48 -10.92 -17.38
CA LEU A 8 12.29 -11.09 -16.53
C LEU A 8 12.67 -11.39 -15.07
N SER A 9 11.98 -10.75 -14.13
CA SER A 9 12.18 -11.02 -12.70
C SER A 9 11.77 -12.45 -12.32
N ASP A 10 12.41 -13.04 -11.31
CA ASP A 10 12.10 -14.39 -10.83
C ASP A 10 10.61 -14.53 -10.42
N SER A 11 10.00 -13.46 -9.86
CA SER A 11 8.57 -13.46 -9.52
C SER A 11 7.67 -13.50 -10.75
N THR A 12 8.08 -12.86 -11.86
CA THR A 12 7.37 -12.94 -13.14
C THR A 12 7.49 -14.34 -13.73
N LEU A 13 8.68 -14.92 -13.68
CA LEU A 13 8.93 -16.29 -14.15
C LEU A 13 8.08 -17.31 -13.38
N ALA A 14 8.04 -17.22 -12.05
CA ALA A 14 7.20 -18.07 -11.23
C ALA A 14 5.70 -17.94 -11.59
N THR A 15 5.25 -16.70 -11.85
CA THR A 15 3.87 -16.45 -12.27
C THR A 15 3.58 -17.04 -13.64
N VAL A 16 4.46 -16.86 -14.62
CA VAL A 16 4.33 -17.42 -15.96
C VAL A 16 4.29 -18.95 -15.90
N SER A 17 5.26 -19.57 -15.21
CA SER A 17 5.31 -21.03 -15.03
C SER A 17 4.02 -21.57 -14.40
N HIS A 18 3.54 -20.94 -13.30
CA HIS A 18 2.29 -21.36 -12.66
C HIS A 18 1.08 -21.27 -13.60
N LYS A 19 1.00 -20.19 -14.40
CA LYS A 19 -0.12 -20.00 -15.34
C LYS A 19 -0.04 -20.92 -16.54
N LEU A 20 1.14 -21.19 -17.06
CA LEU A 20 1.32 -22.18 -18.12
C LEU A 20 0.95 -23.59 -17.64
N ASN A 21 1.37 -23.98 -16.45
CA ASN A 21 0.97 -25.27 -15.84
C ASN A 21 -0.55 -25.36 -15.61
N GLN A 22 -1.22 -24.23 -15.34
CA GLN A 22 -2.68 -24.18 -15.25
C GLN A 22 -3.33 -24.44 -16.61
N ILE A 23 -2.82 -23.85 -17.68
CA ILE A 23 -3.31 -24.05 -19.05
C ILE A 23 -3.02 -25.48 -19.52
N ALA A 24 -1.81 -25.98 -19.33
CA ALA A 24 -1.36 -27.30 -19.76
C ALA A 24 -2.15 -28.48 -19.20
N LYS A 25 -2.89 -28.26 -18.09
CA LYS A 25 -3.79 -29.29 -17.53
C LYS A 25 -5.06 -29.51 -18.36
N ILE A 26 -5.40 -28.58 -19.26
CA ILE A 26 -6.70 -28.53 -19.93
C ILE A 26 -6.55 -28.35 -21.44
N ALA A 27 -5.48 -27.69 -21.90
CA ALA A 27 -5.25 -27.37 -23.30
C ALA A 27 -3.80 -27.66 -23.71
N ASN A 28 -3.60 -28.07 -24.95
CA ASN A 28 -2.27 -28.27 -25.53
C ASN A 28 -1.58 -26.93 -25.72
N LEU A 29 -0.46 -26.69 -25.03
CA LEU A 29 0.30 -25.46 -25.14
C LEU A 29 0.90 -25.21 -26.54
N LEU A 30 1.05 -26.24 -27.35
CA LEU A 30 1.56 -26.12 -28.74
C LEU A 30 0.45 -25.77 -29.73
N ASP A 31 -0.82 -25.82 -29.33
CA ASP A 31 -1.96 -25.38 -30.14
C ASP A 31 -2.50 -24.02 -29.63
N PRO A 32 -2.15 -22.90 -30.29
CA PRO A 32 -2.60 -21.58 -29.89
C PRO A 32 -4.12 -21.38 -29.94
N GLU A 33 -4.85 -22.04 -30.84
CA GLU A 33 -6.30 -21.89 -30.95
C GLU A 33 -7.03 -22.65 -29.83
N GLU A 34 -6.53 -23.82 -29.45
CA GLU A 34 -7.05 -24.54 -28.29
C GLU A 34 -6.87 -23.73 -27.00
N VAL A 35 -5.67 -23.12 -26.81
CA VAL A 35 -5.41 -22.23 -25.65
C VAL A 35 -6.31 -20.99 -25.67
N LYS A 36 -6.55 -20.40 -26.83
CA LYS A 36 -7.43 -19.23 -26.98
C LYS A 36 -8.87 -19.57 -26.62
N THR A 37 -9.36 -20.71 -27.10
CA THR A 37 -10.67 -21.25 -26.77
C THR A 37 -10.81 -21.51 -25.26
N TYR A 38 -9.81 -22.16 -24.64
CA TYR A 38 -9.78 -22.37 -23.21
C TYR A 38 -9.88 -21.04 -22.42
N ILE A 39 -9.06 -20.04 -22.77
CA ILE A 39 -9.07 -18.75 -22.08
C ILE A 39 -10.42 -18.04 -22.27
N ALA A 40 -10.99 -18.10 -23.48
CA ALA A 40 -12.27 -17.46 -23.79
C ALA A 40 -13.41 -18.03 -22.95
N ASN A 41 -13.46 -19.37 -22.80
CA ASN A 41 -14.53 -20.08 -22.11
C ASN A 41 -14.32 -20.21 -20.60
N ALA A 42 -13.12 -19.87 -20.06
CA ALA A 42 -12.82 -19.95 -18.64
C ALA A 42 -13.76 -19.04 -17.83
N LYS A 43 -14.43 -19.61 -16.81
CA LYS A 43 -15.34 -18.88 -15.88
C LYS A 43 -14.54 -18.03 -14.86
N ILE A 44 -13.74 -17.11 -15.34
CA ILE A 44 -12.89 -16.21 -14.55
C ILE A 44 -13.04 -14.76 -15.03
N SER A 45 -12.61 -13.79 -14.23
CA SER A 45 -12.68 -12.38 -14.61
C SER A 45 -11.83 -12.04 -15.86
N ASN A 46 -12.24 -11.05 -16.64
CA ASN A 46 -11.49 -10.57 -17.81
C ASN A 46 -10.05 -10.18 -17.45
N HIS A 47 -9.82 -9.62 -16.27
CA HIS A 47 -8.47 -9.35 -15.77
C HIS A 47 -7.62 -10.64 -15.63
N SER A 48 -8.22 -11.72 -15.15
CA SER A 48 -7.56 -13.03 -15.03
C SER A 48 -7.34 -13.67 -16.40
N LYS A 49 -8.30 -13.55 -17.34
CA LYS A 49 -8.14 -13.97 -18.74
C LYS A 49 -6.99 -13.24 -19.41
N GLN A 50 -6.91 -11.91 -19.24
CA GLN A 50 -5.81 -11.10 -19.76
C GLN A 50 -4.44 -11.54 -19.20
N LYS A 51 -4.39 -11.93 -17.92
CA LYS A 51 -3.16 -12.48 -17.31
C LYS A 51 -2.76 -13.81 -17.94
N LEU A 52 -3.70 -14.72 -18.18
CA LEU A 52 -3.42 -15.98 -18.85
C LEU A 52 -2.87 -15.73 -20.25
N ALA A 53 -3.54 -14.88 -21.04
CA ALA A 53 -3.10 -14.52 -22.39
C ALA A 53 -1.70 -13.88 -22.41
N ASN A 54 -1.39 -13.01 -21.42
CA ASN A 54 -0.06 -12.42 -21.31
C ASN A 54 1.01 -13.47 -20.94
N CYS A 55 0.71 -14.42 -20.07
CA CYS A 55 1.65 -15.49 -19.71
C CYS A 55 1.88 -16.45 -20.87
N TYR A 56 0.81 -16.84 -21.58
CA TYR A 56 0.92 -17.69 -22.75
C TYR A 56 1.70 -17.01 -23.91
N ASN A 57 1.57 -15.69 -24.06
CA ASN A 57 2.32 -14.93 -25.06
C ASN A 57 3.85 -15.07 -24.93
N TYR A 58 4.37 -15.24 -23.71
CA TYR A 58 5.80 -15.54 -23.52
C TYR A 58 6.18 -16.92 -24.06
N PHE A 59 5.31 -17.92 -23.84
CA PHE A 59 5.52 -19.27 -24.32
C PHE A 59 5.41 -19.35 -25.85
N ALA A 60 4.36 -18.76 -26.43
CA ALA A 60 4.13 -18.75 -27.86
C ALA A 60 5.28 -18.06 -28.61
N LYS A 61 5.73 -16.89 -28.15
CA LYS A 61 6.88 -16.20 -28.74
C LYS A 61 8.16 -17.02 -28.65
N TYR A 62 8.37 -17.71 -27.54
CA TYR A 62 9.57 -18.53 -27.34
C TYR A 62 9.60 -19.73 -28.30
N ASN A 63 8.46 -20.34 -28.56
CA ASN A 63 8.35 -21.51 -29.43
C ASN A 63 8.08 -21.15 -30.92
N GLY A 64 8.07 -19.85 -31.25
CA GLY A 64 7.80 -19.41 -32.68
C GLY A 64 6.36 -19.71 -33.14
N LEU A 65 5.41 -19.87 -32.17
CA LEU A 65 4.03 -20.18 -32.53
C LEU A 65 3.32 -18.94 -33.07
N LYS A 66 2.50 -19.10 -34.10
CA LYS A 66 1.65 -18.05 -34.64
C LYS A 66 0.52 -17.77 -33.66
N TRP A 67 0.62 -16.67 -32.90
CA TRP A 67 -0.29 -16.33 -31.83
C TRP A 67 -0.74 -14.88 -31.92
N GLU A 68 -2.05 -14.69 -32.08
CA GLU A 68 -2.69 -13.38 -31.89
C GLU A 68 -3.24 -13.29 -30.48
N LYS A 69 -2.57 -12.47 -29.65
CA LYS A 69 -2.94 -12.32 -28.25
C LYS A 69 -4.31 -11.64 -28.12
N PRO A 70 -5.33 -12.30 -27.55
CA PRO A 70 -6.63 -11.68 -27.30
C PRO A 70 -6.53 -10.55 -26.30
N LYS A 71 -7.38 -9.53 -26.46
CA LYS A 71 -7.51 -8.38 -25.56
C LYS A 71 -8.82 -8.46 -24.81
N TYR A 72 -8.76 -8.62 -23.48
CA TYR A 72 -9.92 -8.63 -22.62
C TYR A 72 -10.06 -7.26 -21.93
N LYS A 73 -11.13 -6.52 -22.22
CA LYS A 73 -11.44 -5.25 -21.54
C LYS A 73 -11.83 -5.54 -20.10
N TRP A 74 -11.29 -4.80 -19.17
CA TRP A 74 -11.63 -4.88 -17.75
C TRP A 74 -11.46 -3.50 -17.10
N GLU A 75 -12.34 -3.22 -16.16
CA GLU A 75 -12.29 -1.99 -15.39
C GLU A 75 -11.54 -2.22 -14.07
N ARG A 76 -10.76 -1.23 -13.69
CA ARG A 76 -10.09 -1.24 -12.40
C ARG A 76 -11.10 -0.92 -11.30
N LYS A 77 -11.37 -1.90 -10.43
CA LYS A 77 -12.24 -1.66 -9.28
C LYS A 77 -11.61 -0.61 -8.36
N ILE A 78 -12.44 0.35 -7.95
CA ILE A 78 -12.06 1.35 -6.94
C ILE A 78 -11.95 0.63 -5.59
N PRO A 79 -10.80 0.69 -4.89
CA PRO A 79 -10.68 0.09 -3.57
C PRO A 79 -11.49 0.89 -2.55
N ILE A 80 -12.11 0.19 -1.64
CA ILE A 80 -12.69 0.81 -0.44
C ILE A 80 -11.54 1.23 0.47
N ILE A 81 -11.46 2.52 0.79
CA ILE A 81 -10.47 3.03 1.74
C ILE A 81 -11.03 2.84 3.15
N PRO A 82 -10.35 2.07 4.01
CA PRO A 82 -10.80 1.88 5.37
C PRO A 82 -10.60 3.15 6.20
N THR A 83 -11.44 3.34 7.21
CA THR A 83 -11.29 4.44 8.17
C THR A 83 -10.02 4.30 8.99
N THR A 84 -9.52 5.41 9.52
CA THR A 84 -8.39 5.42 10.46
C THR A 84 -8.65 4.50 11.64
N GLN A 85 -9.84 4.58 12.23
CA GLN A 85 -10.26 3.76 13.37
C GLN A 85 -10.20 2.26 13.06
N ASN A 86 -10.71 1.83 11.90
CA ASN A 86 -10.71 0.42 11.50
C ASN A 86 -9.29 -0.12 11.28
N ILE A 87 -8.41 0.69 10.69
CA ILE A 87 -6.99 0.33 10.56
C ILE A 87 -6.35 0.18 11.94
N ASP A 88 -6.55 1.15 12.84
CA ASP A 88 -5.95 1.18 14.17
C ASP A 88 -6.49 0.07 15.07
N LYS A 89 -7.78 -0.27 14.98
CA LYS A 89 -8.34 -1.48 15.62
C LYS A 89 -7.55 -2.74 15.20
N VAL A 90 -7.28 -2.92 13.91
CA VAL A 90 -6.54 -4.09 13.43
C VAL A 90 -5.07 -4.07 13.88
N ILE A 91 -4.41 -2.90 13.83
CA ILE A 91 -3.02 -2.75 14.29
C ILE A 91 -2.90 -3.06 15.78
N SER A 92 -3.78 -2.51 16.63
CA SER A 92 -3.76 -2.69 18.07
C SER A 92 -4.04 -4.14 18.50
N ALA A 93 -4.77 -4.90 17.68
CA ALA A 93 -5.00 -6.32 17.90
C ALA A 93 -3.78 -7.21 17.58
N THR A 94 -2.69 -6.62 17.07
CA THR A 94 -1.45 -7.36 16.77
C THR A 94 -0.45 -7.25 17.92
N GLY A 95 0.45 -8.25 18.05
CA GLY A 95 1.57 -8.14 19.00
C GLY A 95 2.56 -7.04 18.61
N ARG A 96 3.32 -6.52 19.57
CA ARG A 96 4.25 -5.39 19.43
C ARG A 96 5.08 -5.40 18.15
N LYS A 97 5.62 -6.56 17.74
CA LYS A 97 6.39 -6.74 16.51
C LYS A 97 5.62 -6.26 15.28
N TYR A 98 4.43 -6.79 15.09
CA TYR A 98 3.64 -6.50 13.89
C TYR A 98 2.90 -5.18 13.99
N ALA A 99 2.58 -4.71 15.21
CA ALA A 99 2.05 -3.37 15.42
C ALA A 99 3.04 -2.32 14.88
N THR A 100 4.33 -2.40 15.22
CA THR A 100 5.37 -1.51 14.68
C THR A 100 5.42 -1.59 13.15
N ILE A 101 5.48 -2.79 12.57
CA ILE A 101 5.55 -2.99 11.12
C ILE A 101 4.35 -2.37 10.40
N PHE A 102 3.14 -2.62 10.89
CA PHE A 102 1.92 -2.14 10.24
C PHE A 102 1.72 -0.64 10.44
N THR A 103 2.18 -0.07 11.57
CA THR A 103 2.20 1.38 11.77
C THR A 103 3.15 2.04 10.77
N ILE A 104 4.36 1.50 10.56
CA ILE A 104 5.28 1.98 9.54
C ILE A 104 4.62 1.94 8.15
N LEU A 105 4.01 0.81 7.76
CA LEU A 105 3.33 0.68 6.47
C LEU A 105 2.17 1.67 6.32
N LYS A 106 1.38 1.92 7.38
CA LYS A 106 0.29 2.90 7.41
C LYS A 106 0.82 4.32 7.19
N GLU A 107 1.91 4.68 7.86
CA GLU A 107 2.47 6.04 7.87
C GLU A 107 3.28 6.37 6.62
N THR A 108 3.90 5.37 5.99
CA THR A 108 4.84 5.58 4.88
C THR A 108 4.29 5.19 3.51
N GLY A 109 3.23 4.39 3.47
CA GLY A 109 2.73 3.79 2.24
C GLY A 109 3.71 2.87 1.53
N LEU A 110 4.77 2.39 2.21
CA LEU A 110 5.71 1.42 1.64
C LEU A 110 5.01 0.12 1.22
N GLU A 111 5.49 -0.47 0.14
CA GLU A 111 5.13 -1.86 -0.19
C GLU A 111 5.76 -2.80 0.84
N THR A 112 5.08 -3.88 1.17
CA THR A 112 5.64 -4.90 2.08
C THR A 112 6.98 -5.45 1.60
N LYS A 113 7.17 -5.52 0.27
CA LYS A 113 8.44 -5.98 -0.32
C LYS A 113 9.56 -4.96 -0.17
N GLU A 114 9.26 -3.67 -0.24
CA GLU A 114 10.22 -2.59 0.01
C GLU A 114 10.70 -2.65 1.46
N LEU A 115 9.78 -2.83 2.40
CA LEU A 115 10.13 -2.97 3.83
C LEU A 115 10.92 -4.27 4.09
N GLU A 116 10.54 -5.41 3.51
CA GLU A 116 11.25 -6.69 3.60
C GLU A 116 12.73 -6.56 3.15
N THR A 117 12.98 -5.79 2.09
CA THR A 117 14.31 -5.62 1.51
C THR A 117 15.15 -4.54 2.17
N THR A 118 14.55 -3.75 3.07
CA THR A 118 15.27 -2.70 3.80
C THR A 118 16.29 -3.33 4.75
N ASN A 119 17.55 -3.00 4.56
CA ASN A 119 18.65 -3.40 5.43
C ASN A 119 18.76 -2.43 6.63
N ARG A 120 19.41 -2.88 7.68
CA ARG A 120 19.65 -2.08 8.89
C ARG A 120 20.41 -0.78 8.60
N THR A 121 21.34 -0.82 7.64
CA THR A 121 22.09 0.37 7.17
C THR A 121 21.23 1.41 6.47
N GLY A 122 20.05 1.04 5.99
CA GLY A 122 19.05 1.95 5.42
C GLY A 122 18.11 2.55 6.44
N ILE A 123 18.35 2.33 7.75
CA ILE A 123 17.49 2.81 8.83
C ILE A 123 18.31 3.69 9.79
N ASP A 124 17.93 4.96 9.86
CA ASP A 124 18.39 5.87 10.90
C ASP A 124 17.29 5.95 11.98
N ALA A 125 17.44 5.13 13.02
CA ALA A 125 16.43 5.02 14.06
C ALA A 125 16.38 6.26 14.98
N GLU A 126 17.48 7.01 15.10
CA GLU A 126 17.53 8.23 15.93
C GLU A 126 16.74 9.35 15.27
N ARG A 127 16.93 9.54 13.96
CA ARG A 127 16.20 10.54 13.18
C ARG A 127 14.82 10.05 12.70
N GLY A 128 14.51 8.75 12.91
CA GLY A 128 13.29 8.13 12.44
C GLY A 128 13.21 8.06 10.92
N ILE A 129 14.32 7.78 10.25
CA ILE A 129 14.39 7.77 8.78
C ILE A 129 14.51 6.33 8.26
N ILE A 130 13.74 6.00 7.23
CA ILE A 130 13.84 4.75 6.48
C ILE A 130 14.15 5.05 5.02
N SER A 131 15.27 4.54 4.52
CA SER A 131 15.65 4.56 3.11
C SER A 131 15.22 3.26 2.45
N ALA A 132 14.14 3.29 1.69
CA ALA A 132 13.59 2.13 1.01
C ALA A 132 14.09 2.06 -0.44
N GLN A 133 14.63 0.91 -0.83
CA GLN A 133 14.93 0.63 -2.23
C GLN A 133 13.63 0.31 -2.98
N GLY A 134 13.45 0.94 -4.13
CA GLY A 134 12.28 0.71 -4.95
C GLY A 134 12.20 -0.74 -5.43
N CYS A 135 11.04 -1.35 -5.33
CA CYS A 135 10.76 -2.65 -5.90
C CYS A 135 9.72 -2.55 -7.02
N LYS A 136 9.64 -3.55 -7.89
CA LYS A 136 8.67 -3.59 -9.01
C LYS A 136 8.68 -2.34 -9.90
N GLY A 137 9.86 -1.73 -10.07
CA GLY A 137 10.00 -0.52 -10.87
C GLY A 137 9.65 0.78 -10.16
N HIS A 138 9.46 0.80 -8.84
CA HIS A 138 9.37 2.02 -8.05
C HIS A 138 10.74 2.69 -7.92
N ASN A 139 10.73 4.00 -7.68
CA ASN A 139 11.94 4.74 -7.32
C ASN A 139 12.30 4.49 -5.85
N SER A 140 13.60 4.44 -5.56
CA SER A 140 14.10 4.48 -4.19
C SER A 140 13.79 5.83 -3.55
N ARG A 141 13.52 5.83 -2.25
CA ARG A 141 13.16 7.04 -1.52
C ARG A 141 13.46 6.94 -0.04
N THR A 142 13.65 8.09 0.56
CA THR A 142 13.84 8.23 2.01
C THR A 142 12.59 8.82 2.62
N ILE A 143 12.11 8.25 3.71
CA ILE A 143 10.87 8.62 4.37
C ILE A 143 11.17 8.87 5.84
N LYS A 144 10.68 9.98 6.39
CA LYS A 144 10.75 10.32 7.81
C LYS A 144 9.47 9.84 8.51
N LEU A 145 9.65 9.16 9.61
CA LEU A 145 8.56 8.71 10.51
C LEU A 145 8.21 9.80 11.52
N CYS A 146 6.99 9.78 12.03
CA CYS A 146 6.64 10.60 13.17
C CYS A 146 7.39 10.11 14.44
N PRO A 147 7.58 10.97 15.47
CA PRO A 147 8.36 10.62 16.65
C PRO A 147 7.89 9.33 17.32
N LYS A 148 6.59 9.16 17.49
CA LYS A 148 6.00 7.94 18.09
C LYS A 148 6.39 6.66 17.33
N THR A 149 6.32 6.69 16.01
CA THR A 149 6.66 5.51 15.16
C THR A 149 8.17 5.29 15.14
N ALA A 150 8.97 6.36 15.22
CA ALA A 150 10.43 6.26 15.36
C ALA A 150 10.81 5.58 16.69
N ASP A 151 10.16 5.92 17.80
CA ASP A 151 10.36 5.25 19.10
C ASP A 151 9.98 3.76 19.04
N MET A 152 8.85 3.44 18.41
CA MET A 152 8.46 2.05 18.17
C MET A 152 9.49 1.30 17.33
N LEU A 153 10.07 1.95 16.32
CA LEU A 153 11.10 1.37 15.47
C LEU A 153 12.40 1.14 16.23
N ARG A 154 12.84 2.08 17.09
CA ARG A 154 14.01 1.92 17.95
C ARG A 154 13.87 0.69 18.84
N ALA A 155 12.80 0.60 19.61
CA ALA A 155 12.51 -0.54 20.47
C ALA A 155 12.39 -1.88 19.67
N TYR A 156 11.90 -1.80 18.45
CA TYR A 156 11.88 -2.95 17.53
C TYR A 156 13.29 -3.40 17.16
N LEU A 157 14.16 -2.49 16.74
CA LEU A 157 15.53 -2.79 16.27
C LEU A 157 16.46 -3.26 17.40
N GLU A 158 16.23 -2.83 18.63
CA GLU A 158 16.93 -3.37 19.79
C GLU A 158 16.69 -4.87 19.97
N LYS A 159 15.46 -5.30 19.74
CA LYS A 159 15.05 -6.70 19.89
C LYS A 159 15.40 -7.57 18.66
N TRP A 160 15.29 -7.03 17.45
CA TRP A 160 15.56 -7.77 16.20
C TRP A 160 16.82 -7.23 15.51
N LYS A 161 17.98 -7.81 15.89
CA LYS A 161 19.31 -7.33 15.50
C LYS A 161 19.78 -7.80 14.11
N ALA A 162 18.97 -8.57 13.38
CA ALA A 162 19.33 -9.06 12.04
C ALA A 162 19.59 -7.91 11.06
N ASN A 163 20.46 -8.11 10.08
CA ASN A 163 20.73 -7.12 9.03
C ASN A 163 19.47 -6.78 8.24
N LYS A 164 18.59 -7.77 7.99
CA LYS A 164 17.23 -7.57 7.47
C LYS A 164 16.24 -7.74 8.63
N PRO A 165 15.88 -6.64 9.31
CA PRO A 165 15.12 -6.74 10.55
C PRO A 165 13.64 -7.09 10.33
N PHE A 166 13.09 -6.82 9.14
CA PHE A 166 11.69 -7.05 8.85
C PHE A 166 11.43 -8.45 8.26
N PRO A 167 10.29 -9.08 8.59
CA PRO A 167 9.92 -10.37 8.04
C PRO A 167 9.59 -10.27 6.54
N CYS A 168 9.55 -11.42 5.85
CA CYS A 168 9.16 -11.45 4.45
C CYS A 168 7.71 -10.97 4.25
N ALA A 169 7.45 -10.38 3.07
CA ALA A 169 6.15 -9.81 2.69
C ALA A 169 4.99 -10.82 2.85
N ARG A 170 5.23 -12.10 2.55
CA ARG A 170 4.26 -13.17 2.74
C ARG A 170 3.83 -13.30 4.20
N ARG A 171 4.79 -13.34 5.13
CA ARG A 171 4.50 -13.41 6.58
C ARG A 171 3.76 -12.18 7.09
N MET A 172 4.10 -10.97 6.61
CA MET A 172 3.36 -9.75 6.95
C MET A 172 1.90 -9.88 6.51
N GLY A 173 1.65 -10.34 5.28
CA GLY A 173 0.29 -10.52 4.74
C GLY A 173 -0.52 -11.57 5.49
N GLU A 174 0.12 -12.71 5.82
CA GLU A 174 -0.53 -13.80 6.59
C GLU A 174 -0.89 -13.34 8.01
N GLN A 175 0.02 -12.62 8.67
CA GLN A 175 -0.19 -12.13 10.03
C GLN A 175 -1.29 -11.05 10.08
N TRP A 176 -1.29 -10.12 9.11
CA TRP A 176 -2.38 -9.16 8.95
C TRP A 176 -3.73 -9.84 8.80
N ARG A 177 -3.84 -10.79 7.86
CA ARG A 177 -5.08 -11.52 7.58
C ARG A 177 -5.56 -12.28 8.82
N ARG A 178 -4.67 -12.97 9.51
CA ARG A 178 -5.00 -13.74 10.73
C ARG A 178 -5.56 -12.84 11.83
N ASN A 179 -4.86 -11.75 12.15
CA ASN A 179 -5.27 -10.85 13.23
C ASN A 179 -6.56 -10.12 12.89
N ARG A 180 -6.67 -9.61 11.65
CA ARG A 180 -7.86 -8.96 11.15
C ARG A 180 -9.10 -9.85 11.21
N ASN A 181 -9.00 -11.09 10.73
CA ASN A 181 -10.13 -12.03 10.76
C ASN A 181 -10.52 -12.36 12.20
N ARG A 182 -9.53 -12.68 13.05
CA ARG A 182 -9.79 -12.95 14.47
C ARG A 182 -10.45 -11.77 15.18
N LEU A 183 -10.02 -10.55 14.88
CA LEU A 183 -10.62 -9.34 15.44
C LEU A 183 -12.05 -9.14 14.94
N ALA A 184 -12.28 -9.32 13.64
CA ALA A 184 -13.60 -9.20 13.02
C ALA A 184 -14.61 -10.15 13.67
N ASP A 185 -14.20 -11.40 13.92
CA ASP A 185 -15.04 -12.41 14.58
C ASP A 185 -15.26 -12.03 16.06
N LYS A 186 -14.22 -11.58 16.77
CA LYS A 186 -14.32 -11.17 18.19
C LYS A 186 -15.26 -9.98 18.42
N LEU A 187 -15.23 -9.00 17.50
CA LEU A 187 -16.04 -7.78 17.62
C LEU A 187 -17.38 -7.87 16.89
N ASN A 188 -17.65 -8.97 16.20
CA ASN A 188 -18.78 -9.12 15.29
C ASN A 188 -18.85 -8.00 14.22
N GLU A 189 -17.67 -7.59 13.71
CA GLU A 189 -17.50 -6.56 12.69
C GLU A 189 -16.99 -7.17 11.36
N PRO A 190 -17.84 -7.82 10.54
CA PRO A 190 -17.41 -8.54 9.32
C PRO A 190 -16.76 -7.62 8.29
N GLN A 191 -17.07 -6.31 8.29
CA GLN A 191 -16.46 -5.32 7.40
C GLN A 191 -14.94 -5.23 7.56
N LEU A 192 -14.39 -5.54 8.74
CA LEU A 192 -12.94 -5.57 8.96
C LEU A 192 -12.26 -6.62 8.07
N LYS A 193 -12.94 -7.73 7.74
CA LYS A 193 -12.39 -8.77 6.85
C LYS A 193 -12.10 -8.25 5.42
N ASN A 194 -12.67 -7.12 5.05
CA ASN A 194 -12.50 -6.51 3.74
C ASN A 194 -11.34 -5.51 3.66
N ILE A 195 -10.47 -5.46 4.69
CA ILE A 195 -9.30 -4.58 4.75
C ILE A 195 -8.02 -5.38 4.45
N PRO A 196 -7.62 -5.62 3.19
CA PRO A 196 -6.35 -6.26 2.88
C PRO A 196 -5.18 -5.37 3.28
N LEU A 197 -4.02 -5.95 3.58
CA LEU A 197 -2.83 -5.20 4.00
C LEU A 197 -2.44 -4.08 3.01
N ARG A 198 -2.67 -4.29 1.72
CA ARG A 198 -2.43 -3.30 0.67
C ARG A 198 -3.23 -2.01 0.87
N ASN A 199 -4.37 -2.06 1.57
CA ASN A 199 -5.18 -0.88 1.83
C ASN A 199 -4.47 0.15 2.73
N LEU A 200 -3.44 -0.23 3.49
CA LEU A 200 -2.61 0.73 4.22
C LEU A 200 -1.91 1.71 3.26
N ARG A 201 -1.42 1.21 2.12
CA ARG A 201 -0.81 2.05 1.09
C ARG A 201 -1.85 2.93 0.37
N HIS A 202 -3.04 2.39 0.09
CA HIS A 202 -4.14 3.17 -0.48
C HIS A 202 -4.59 4.27 0.49
N TYR A 203 -4.74 3.93 1.77
CA TYR A 203 -5.06 4.86 2.83
C TYR A 203 -4.03 6.00 2.93
N PHE A 204 -2.75 5.65 3.00
CA PHE A 204 -1.66 6.65 3.02
C PHE A 204 -1.74 7.61 1.83
N ALA A 205 -1.85 7.06 0.62
CA ALA A 205 -1.88 7.86 -0.60
C ALA A 205 -3.10 8.79 -0.66
N THR A 206 -4.29 8.28 -0.34
CA THR A 206 -5.53 9.07 -0.33
C THR A 206 -5.47 10.17 0.72
N ARG A 207 -5.04 9.82 1.95
CA ARG A 207 -4.93 10.80 3.03
C ARG A 207 -3.87 11.88 2.75
N THR A 208 -2.72 11.50 2.16
CA THR A 208 -1.68 12.46 1.78
C THR A 208 -2.22 13.41 0.71
N TYR A 209 -2.86 12.89 -0.33
CA TYR A 209 -3.45 13.72 -1.37
C TYR A 209 -4.56 14.62 -0.81
N ASP A 210 -5.41 14.10 0.06
CA ASP A 210 -6.46 14.90 0.68
C ASP A 210 -5.91 16.09 1.46
N ARG A 211 -4.85 15.88 2.22
CA ARG A 211 -4.20 16.91 3.04
C ARG A 211 -3.44 17.96 2.23
N THR A 212 -2.76 17.53 1.17
CA THR A 212 -1.81 18.37 0.44
C THR A 212 -2.35 18.88 -0.89
N LYS A 213 -3.35 18.19 -1.44
CA LYS A 213 -3.87 18.34 -2.82
C LYS A 213 -2.76 18.26 -3.88
N ASP A 214 -1.58 17.76 -3.49
CA ASP A 214 -0.39 17.62 -4.35
C ASP A 214 -0.19 16.17 -4.78
N ILE A 215 -0.59 15.87 -6.02
CA ILE A 215 -0.46 14.52 -6.59
C ILE A 215 0.99 14.16 -6.93
N LEU A 216 1.86 15.14 -7.17
CA LEU A 216 3.26 14.91 -7.44
C LEU A 216 4.00 14.52 -6.18
N LEU A 217 3.68 15.14 -5.05
CA LEU A 217 4.16 14.71 -3.73
C LEU A 217 3.74 13.27 -3.44
N VAL A 218 2.46 12.92 -3.65
CA VAL A 218 1.99 11.54 -3.46
C VAL A 218 2.73 10.56 -4.37
N LYS A 219 2.94 10.92 -5.64
CA LYS A 219 3.73 10.10 -6.58
C LYS A 219 5.14 9.86 -6.06
N GLN A 220 5.81 10.91 -5.58
CA GLN A 220 7.17 10.83 -5.02
C GLN A 220 7.22 9.95 -3.77
N LEU A 221 6.31 10.17 -2.82
CA LEU A 221 6.23 9.39 -1.56
C LEU A 221 5.91 7.92 -1.81
N LEU A 222 5.11 7.59 -2.82
CA LEU A 222 4.83 6.21 -3.21
C LEU A 222 5.94 5.60 -4.09
N GLY A 223 6.84 6.40 -4.65
CA GLY A 223 7.88 5.95 -5.56
C GLY A 223 7.36 5.57 -6.95
N HIS A 224 6.19 6.02 -7.37
CA HIS A 224 5.63 5.68 -8.67
C HIS A 224 6.40 6.36 -9.81
N LYS A 225 6.79 5.61 -10.83
CA LYS A 225 7.43 6.18 -12.04
C LYS A 225 6.43 6.96 -12.90
N LYS A 226 5.23 6.43 -13.06
CA LYS A 226 4.18 7.00 -13.91
C LYS A 226 3.15 7.74 -13.09
N LEU A 227 2.77 8.94 -13.54
CA LEU A 227 1.75 9.76 -12.86
C LEU A 227 0.37 9.10 -12.92
N GLU A 228 0.04 8.44 -14.02
CA GLU A 228 -1.25 7.77 -14.22
C GLU A 228 -1.53 6.72 -13.13
N THR A 229 -0.47 6.10 -12.59
CA THR A 229 -0.63 5.15 -11.47
C THR A 229 -1.10 5.85 -10.20
N THR A 230 -0.74 7.13 -10.03
CA THR A 230 -1.06 7.94 -8.85
C THR A 230 -2.37 8.70 -9.02
N MET A 231 -2.70 9.13 -10.25
CA MET A 231 -3.96 9.82 -10.56
C MET A 231 -5.21 9.09 -10.05
N PHE A 232 -5.13 7.78 -9.92
CA PHE A 232 -6.19 6.98 -9.32
C PHE A 232 -6.61 7.47 -7.92
N TYR A 233 -5.71 8.05 -7.15
CA TYR A 233 -6.01 8.52 -5.79
C TYR A 233 -6.80 9.83 -5.76
N THR A 234 -6.80 10.61 -6.84
CA THR A 234 -7.60 11.84 -6.93
C THR A 234 -9.10 11.55 -6.87
N GLN A 235 -9.51 10.38 -7.39
CA GLN A 235 -10.90 9.94 -7.40
C GLN A 235 -11.39 9.41 -6.04
N LEU A 236 -10.48 9.19 -5.08
CA LEU A 236 -10.79 8.59 -3.79
C LEU A 236 -11.03 9.62 -2.67
N VAL A 237 -10.73 10.89 -2.93
CA VAL A 237 -10.80 11.96 -1.91
C VAL A 237 -12.23 12.29 -1.48
N THR A 238 -13.22 12.02 -2.34
CA THR A 238 -14.65 12.24 -2.00
C THR A 238 -15.17 11.32 -0.89
N PHE A 239 -14.37 10.35 -0.45
CA PHE A 239 -14.72 9.37 0.60
C PHE A 239 -13.91 9.56 1.89
N THR A 240 -13.22 10.69 2.05
CA THR A 240 -12.52 10.98 3.30
C THR A 240 -13.52 11.34 4.38
N GLU A 241 -13.26 10.80 5.57
CA GLU A 241 -13.99 11.12 6.80
C GLU A 241 -14.04 12.64 6.98
N ASP A 242 -15.13 13.14 7.56
CA ASP A 242 -15.23 14.52 8.00
C ASP A 242 -13.95 14.90 8.75
N GLU A 243 -13.34 15.97 8.32
CA GLU A 243 -12.09 16.42 8.91
C GLU A 243 -12.29 16.65 10.41
N GLU A 244 -11.73 15.78 11.24
CA GLU A 244 -11.72 16.01 12.68
C GLU A 244 -10.79 17.17 13.01
N TYR A 245 -11.38 18.25 13.49
CA TYR A 245 -10.63 19.40 13.97
C TYR A 245 -10.69 19.46 15.49
N THR A 246 -9.57 19.85 16.08
CA THR A 246 -9.54 20.34 17.44
C THR A 246 -9.64 21.85 17.40
N THR A 247 -10.66 22.42 18.01
CA THR A 247 -10.81 23.85 18.18
C THR A 247 -10.41 24.23 19.61
N LYS A 248 -9.77 25.37 19.75
CA LYS A 248 -9.48 26.03 21.02
C LYS A 248 -9.87 27.49 20.96
N ALA A 249 -10.31 28.02 22.06
CA ALA A 249 -10.70 29.41 22.23
C ALA A 249 -9.89 30.03 23.37
N THR A 250 -9.40 31.24 23.18
CA THR A 250 -8.69 31.99 24.22
C THR A 250 -8.88 33.49 24.02
N THR A 251 -8.79 34.22 25.11
CA THR A 251 -8.72 35.68 25.13
C THR A 251 -7.31 36.16 25.45
N ASP A 252 -6.41 35.27 25.84
CA ASP A 252 -5.04 35.58 26.24
C ASP A 252 -4.09 35.50 25.03
N SER A 253 -3.34 36.61 24.80
CA SER A 253 -2.38 36.68 23.72
C SER A 253 -1.20 35.71 23.87
N LYS A 254 -0.77 35.40 25.09
CA LYS A 254 0.31 34.41 25.31
C LYS A 254 -0.15 33.00 24.98
N GLU A 255 -1.38 32.65 25.37
CA GLU A 255 -1.96 31.37 25.01
C GLU A 255 -2.20 31.28 23.49
N ALA A 256 -2.65 32.37 22.86
CA ALA A 256 -2.80 32.48 21.42
C ALA A 256 -1.47 32.20 20.70
N GLN A 257 -0.37 32.79 21.16
CA GLN A 257 0.97 32.54 20.62
C GLN A 257 1.38 31.08 20.80
N SER A 258 1.17 30.50 21.97
CA SER A 258 1.43 29.07 22.23
C SER A 258 0.62 28.15 21.29
N LEU A 259 -0.63 28.50 21.00
CA LEU A 259 -1.45 27.74 20.07
C LEU A 259 -0.90 27.77 18.63
N LEU A 260 -0.41 28.92 18.19
CA LEU A 260 0.25 29.06 16.88
C LEU A 260 1.54 28.23 16.81
N ASP A 261 2.36 28.23 17.87
CA ASP A 261 3.58 27.42 17.96
C ASP A 261 3.27 25.91 17.92
N HIS A 262 2.09 25.52 18.41
CA HIS A 262 1.59 24.13 18.34
C HIS A 262 0.82 23.80 17.04
N ASN A 263 1.00 24.61 15.99
CA ASN A 263 0.37 24.44 14.67
C ASN A 263 -1.17 24.52 14.71
N PHE A 264 -1.75 25.34 15.59
CA PHE A 264 -3.13 25.76 15.44
C PHE A 264 -3.19 26.96 14.48
N THR A 265 -4.21 27.00 13.65
CA THR A 265 -4.46 28.10 12.72
C THR A 265 -5.53 29.01 13.33
N TYR A 266 -5.24 30.29 13.43
CA TYR A 266 -6.22 31.31 13.80
C TYR A 266 -7.36 31.34 12.78
N GLN A 267 -8.60 31.41 13.26
CA GLN A 267 -9.80 31.45 12.42
C GLN A 267 -10.45 32.84 12.44
N LEU A 268 -10.85 33.31 13.60
CA LEU A 268 -11.49 34.60 13.79
C LEU A 268 -11.46 35.02 15.27
N THR A 269 -11.75 36.27 15.52
CA THR A 269 -12.08 36.77 16.86
C THR A 269 -13.57 37.09 16.91
N THR A 270 -14.23 36.61 17.95
CA THR A 270 -15.65 36.92 18.19
C THR A 270 -15.83 38.38 18.64
N PRO A 271 -17.03 38.94 18.54
CA PRO A 271 -17.29 40.31 19.05
C PRO A 271 -16.92 40.51 20.55
N ASP A 272 -16.98 39.42 21.32
CA ASP A 272 -16.61 39.42 22.74
C ASP A 272 -15.10 39.26 23.00
N GLY A 273 -14.28 39.38 21.94
CA GLY A 273 -12.82 39.32 22.03
C GLY A 273 -12.23 37.92 22.16
N ILE A 274 -13.00 36.87 21.97
CA ILE A 274 -12.50 35.49 22.04
C ILE A 274 -11.88 35.11 20.70
N MET A 275 -10.60 34.74 20.68
CA MET A 275 -9.88 34.24 19.52
C MET A 275 -10.12 32.72 19.37
N LEU A 276 -10.57 32.31 18.19
CA LEU A 276 -10.80 30.90 17.85
C LEU A 276 -9.65 30.37 17.01
N PHE A 277 -9.12 29.24 17.44
CA PHE A 277 -8.05 28.52 16.78
C PHE A 277 -8.50 27.13 16.41
N ARG A 278 -8.03 26.63 15.29
CA ARG A 278 -8.36 25.33 14.73
C ARG A 278 -7.11 24.58 14.31
N LYS A 279 -7.01 23.33 14.68
CA LYS A 279 -5.96 22.43 14.24
C LYS A 279 -6.59 21.17 13.71
N ARG A 280 -6.14 20.72 12.55
CA ARG A 280 -6.55 19.42 12.00
C ARG A 280 -5.89 18.32 12.84
N LYS A 281 -6.68 17.34 13.32
CA LYS A 281 -6.18 16.17 14.05
C LYS A 281 -5.30 15.27 13.19
#